data_e8d9135ec773c72e3e05526bc77df036
#
_entry.id   e8d9135ec773c72e3e05526bc77df036
#
_cell.length_a   1.000
_cell.length_b   1.000
_cell.length_c   1.000
_cell.angle_alpha   90.00
_cell.angle_beta   90.00
_cell.angle_gamma   90.00
#
_symmetry.space_group_name_H-M   'P 1'
#
loop_
_entity.id
_entity.type
_entity.pdbx_description
1 polymer ?
#
loop_
_entity_poly.entity_id
_entity_poly.type
_entity_poly.pdbx_seq_one_letter_code
_entity_poly.pdbx_strand_id
1 'polypeptide(L)'
;ILRKDSPCYVPKVMVEVPHIIDIIHKAGGLAVMAHPKLVTSDEYVVEMLVYDFDGMEVYHTKHNDDDVKRYKALAKEHNLFITGGSDYHGIPGKAPDQFGDYLVSAENVSEFISLL
;
A
#
# COMPACT_ATOMS: atom_id res chain seq x y z
N ILE A 1 -11.18 18.46 -14.30
CA ILE A 1 -11.12 17.74 -15.60
C ILE A 1 -11.61 16.28 -15.46
N LEU A 2 -11.46 15.65 -14.29
CA LEU A 2 -11.84 14.24 -14.07
C LEU A 2 -13.10 14.08 -13.18
N ARG A 3 -13.98 15.06 -13.13
CA ARG A 3 -15.26 14.93 -12.41
C ARG A 3 -16.22 14.03 -13.19
N LYS A 4 -17.11 13.33 -12.49
CA LYS A 4 -18.09 12.40 -13.09
C LYS A 4 -19.03 13.04 -14.14
N ASP A 5 -19.17 14.35 -14.08
CA ASP A 5 -19.97 15.17 -15.01
C ASP A 5 -19.16 15.75 -16.19
N SER A 6 -17.85 15.46 -16.25
CA SER A 6 -16.99 15.91 -17.36
C SER A 6 -17.26 15.07 -18.63
N PRO A 7 -17.33 15.70 -19.82
CA PRO A 7 -17.46 14.96 -21.08
C PRO A 7 -16.29 14.02 -21.39
N CYS A 8 -15.15 14.22 -20.71
CA CYS A 8 -13.96 13.35 -20.84
C CYS A 8 -13.86 12.31 -19.70
N TYR A 9 -14.90 12.18 -18.87
CA TYR A 9 -14.89 11.20 -17.79
C TYR A 9 -15.09 9.78 -18.35
N VAL A 10 -14.13 8.93 -18.10
CA VAL A 10 -14.23 7.49 -18.35
C VAL A 10 -14.43 6.80 -17.00
N PRO A 11 -15.53 6.05 -16.80
CA PRO A 11 -15.74 5.29 -15.57
C PRO A 11 -14.59 4.32 -15.29
N LYS A 12 -14.18 4.22 -14.03
CA LYS A 12 -13.23 3.20 -13.63
C LYS A 12 -13.84 1.82 -13.84
N VAL A 13 -13.09 0.95 -14.49
CA VAL A 13 -13.41 -0.48 -14.48
C VAL A 13 -13.09 -1.00 -13.09
N MET A 14 -14.08 -1.57 -12.40
CA MET A 14 -13.86 -2.24 -11.13
C MET A 14 -13.28 -3.62 -11.42
N VAL A 15 -12.11 -3.88 -10.84
CA VAL A 15 -11.40 -5.15 -10.98
C VAL A 15 -11.25 -5.75 -9.59
N GLU A 16 -11.57 -7.03 -9.46
CA GLU A 16 -11.44 -7.77 -8.20
C GLU A 16 -9.97 -7.89 -7.78
N VAL A 17 -9.72 -7.77 -6.47
CA VAL A 17 -8.37 -7.82 -5.90
C VAL A 17 -7.56 -9.05 -6.34
N PRO A 18 -8.10 -10.29 -6.26
CA PRO A 18 -7.34 -11.47 -6.68
C PRO A 18 -6.98 -11.45 -8.16
N HIS A 19 -7.82 -10.86 -9.01
CA HIS A 19 -7.51 -10.73 -10.42
C HIS A 19 -6.36 -9.74 -10.69
N ILE A 20 -6.31 -8.62 -9.94
CA ILE A 20 -5.18 -7.67 -10.04
C ILE A 20 -3.88 -8.33 -9.57
N ILE A 21 -3.91 -9.07 -8.47
CA ILE A 21 -2.74 -9.80 -7.95
C ILE A 21 -2.23 -10.79 -9.00
N ASP A 22 -3.12 -11.58 -9.60
CA ASP A 22 -2.79 -12.52 -10.67
C ASP A 22 -2.11 -11.84 -11.87
N ILE A 23 -2.61 -10.66 -12.28
CA ILE A 23 -1.99 -9.88 -13.37
C ILE A 23 -0.58 -9.42 -12.98
N ILE A 24 -0.39 -8.92 -11.75
CA ILE A 24 0.92 -8.48 -11.25
C ILE A 24 1.91 -9.65 -11.27
N HIS A 25 1.51 -10.80 -10.73
CA HIS A 25 2.36 -12.00 -10.71
C HIS A 25 2.69 -12.52 -12.11
N LYS A 26 1.73 -12.54 -13.03
CA LYS A 26 1.97 -12.91 -14.44
C LYS A 26 2.92 -11.97 -15.15
N ALA A 27 2.98 -10.71 -14.73
CA ALA A 27 3.95 -9.74 -15.22
C ALA A 27 5.33 -9.85 -14.56
N GLY A 28 5.52 -10.78 -13.60
CA GLY A 28 6.76 -10.95 -12.84
C GLY A 28 6.93 -9.93 -11.70
N GLY A 29 5.85 -9.23 -11.30
CA GLY A 29 5.86 -8.26 -10.23
C GLY A 29 5.48 -8.86 -8.88
N LEU A 30 5.60 -8.04 -7.83
CA LEU A 30 5.21 -8.36 -6.45
C LEU A 30 4.01 -7.50 -6.06
N ALA A 31 2.97 -8.14 -5.52
CA ALA A 31 1.74 -7.47 -5.11
C ALA A 31 1.85 -6.99 -3.65
N VAL A 32 1.83 -5.69 -3.44
CA VAL A 32 1.94 -5.07 -2.11
C VAL A 32 0.64 -4.37 -1.74
N MET A 33 0.11 -4.66 -0.54
CA MET A 33 -1.02 -3.93 0.02
C MET A 33 -0.56 -2.54 0.47
N ALA A 34 -1.01 -1.51 -0.24
CA ALA A 34 -0.66 -0.12 0.05
C ALA A 34 -1.50 0.44 1.20
N HIS A 35 -0.88 1.27 2.06
CA HIS A 35 -1.50 2.09 3.13
C HIS A 35 -2.77 1.49 3.77
N PRO A 36 -2.69 0.31 4.41
CA PRO A 36 -3.85 -0.42 4.92
C PRO A 36 -4.73 0.41 5.87
N LYS A 37 -4.19 1.38 6.59
CA LYS A 37 -4.96 2.34 7.43
C LYS A 37 -6.02 3.12 6.65
N LEU A 38 -5.82 3.35 5.36
CA LEU A 38 -6.76 4.09 4.51
C LEU A 38 -7.83 3.19 3.88
N VAL A 39 -7.79 1.90 4.13
CA VAL A 39 -8.86 0.96 3.80
C VAL A 39 -10.04 1.17 4.76
N THR A 40 -11.22 0.76 4.35
CA THR A 40 -12.49 1.05 5.04
C THR A 40 -12.52 0.65 6.52
N SER A 41 -11.92 -0.50 6.87
CA SER A 41 -11.80 -0.99 8.27
C SER A 41 -10.66 -1.98 8.42
N ASP A 42 -10.23 -2.20 9.66
CA ASP A 42 -9.20 -3.18 9.98
C ASP A 42 -9.66 -4.62 9.71
N GLU A 43 -10.94 -4.91 9.94
CA GLU A 43 -11.52 -6.21 9.62
C GLU A 43 -11.40 -6.51 8.12
N TYR A 44 -11.65 -5.50 7.29
CA TYR A 44 -11.52 -5.64 5.85
C TYR A 44 -10.06 -5.84 5.40
N VAL A 45 -9.10 -5.20 6.09
CA VAL A 45 -7.67 -5.49 5.86
C VAL A 45 -7.36 -6.96 6.10
N VAL A 46 -7.85 -7.51 7.22
CA VAL A 46 -7.64 -8.94 7.55
C VAL A 46 -8.34 -9.86 6.54
N GLU A 47 -9.56 -9.52 6.12
CA GLU A 47 -10.27 -10.28 5.09
C GLU A 47 -9.50 -10.29 3.76
N MET A 48 -8.87 -9.18 3.39
CA MET A 48 -8.06 -9.11 2.16
C MET A 48 -6.79 -9.94 2.22
N LEU A 49 -6.26 -10.23 3.42
CA LEU A 49 -5.05 -11.04 3.59
C LEU A 49 -5.23 -12.54 3.27
N VAL A 50 -6.44 -12.97 2.90
CA VAL A 50 -6.65 -14.31 2.31
C VAL A 50 -6.15 -14.40 0.87
N TYR A 51 -5.94 -13.25 0.22
CA TYR A 51 -5.41 -13.19 -1.14
C TYR A 51 -3.87 -13.23 -1.13
N ASP A 52 -3.30 -13.57 -2.27
CA ASP A 52 -1.88 -13.88 -2.44
C ASP A 52 -1.01 -12.62 -2.57
N PHE A 53 -1.07 -11.73 -1.56
CA PHE A 53 -0.16 -10.61 -1.45
C PHE A 53 1.26 -11.08 -1.09
N ASP A 54 2.27 -10.42 -1.64
CA ASP A 54 3.68 -10.65 -1.31
C ASP A 54 4.16 -9.74 -0.19
N GLY A 55 3.60 -8.55 -0.07
CA GLY A 55 4.02 -7.55 0.90
C GLY A 55 2.92 -6.65 1.41
N MET A 56 3.26 -5.88 2.44
CA MET A 56 2.39 -4.87 3.06
C MET A 56 3.17 -3.59 3.34
N GLU A 57 2.59 -2.44 2.99
CA GLU A 57 3.13 -1.15 3.37
C GLU A 57 2.82 -0.87 4.85
N VAL A 58 3.82 -1.06 5.69
CA VAL A 58 3.71 -0.88 7.14
C VAL A 58 4.05 0.54 7.56
N TYR A 59 5.05 1.13 6.92
CA TYR A 59 5.50 2.48 7.24
C TYR A 59 4.90 3.48 6.25
N HIS A 60 4.02 4.34 6.75
CA HIS A 60 3.34 5.35 5.95
C HIS A 60 3.04 6.60 6.79
N THR A 61 3.00 7.78 6.17
CA THR A 61 2.75 9.06 6.86
C THR A 61 1.44 9.12 7.64
N LYS A 62 0.45 8.30 7.28
CA LYS A 62 -0.85 8.20 7.97
C LYS A 62 -0.91 7.13 9.05
N HIS A 63 0.16 6.33 9.20
CA HIS A 63 0.25 5.31 10.23
C HIS A 63 0.90 5.88 11.48
N ASN A 64 0.26 5.75 12.63
CA ASN A 64 0.86 6.00 13.93
C ASN A 64 1.62 4.77 14.43
N ASP A 65 2.28 4.88 15.60
CA ASP A 65 3.09 3.80 16.16
C ASP A 65 2.29 2.52 16.45
N ASP A 66 1.02 2.64 16.82
CA ASP A 66 0.16 1.49 17.06
C ASP A 66 -0.27 0.81 15.76
N ASP A 67 -0.53 1.60 14.71
CA ASP A 67 -0.77 1.08 13.37
C ASP A 67 0.45 0.32 12.85
N VAL A 68 1.65 0.89 12.99
CA VAL A 68 2.91 0.25 12.59
C VAL A 68 3.10 -1.08 13.32
N LYS A 69 2.90 -1.13 14.65
CA LYS A 69 3.00 -2.37 15.43
C LYS A 69 2.02 -3.43 14.94
N ARG A 70 0.77 -3.04 14.71
CA ARG A 70 -0.29 -3.92 14.25
C ARG A 70 0.00 -4.48 12.86
N TYR A 71 0.35 -3.63 11.90
CA TYR A 71 0.64 -4.07 10.53
C TYR A 71 1.93 -4.89 10.44
N LYS A 72 2.93 -4.63 11.28
CA LYS A 72 4.09 -5.52 11.44
C LYS A 72 3.69 -6.92 11.89
N ALA A 73 2.79 -7.01 12.87
CA ALA A 73 2.31 -8.29 13.37
C ALA A 73 1.56 -9.06 12.27
N LEU A 74 0.64 -8.39 11.56
CA LEU A 74 -0.09 -8.98 10.44
C LEU A 74 0.84 -9.42 9.30
N ALA A 75 1.79 -8.58 8.91
CA ALA A 75 2.76 -8.94 7.87
C ALA A 75 3.54 -10.20 8.25
N LYS A 76 4.02 -10.29 9.50
CA LYS A 76 4.71 -11.46 10.01
C LYS A 76 3.83 -12.72 10.04
N GLU A 77 2.58 -12.60 10.49
CA GLU A 77 1.62 -13.69 10.56
C GLU A 77 1.32 -14.29 9.18
N HIS A 78 1.25 -13.42 8.17
CA HIS A 78 0.94 -13.80 6.78
C HIS A 78 2.18 -13.99 5.90
N ASN A 79 3.39 -13.97 6.47
CA ASN A 79 4.66 -14.10 5.74
C ASN A 79 4.85 -13.06 4.62
N LEU A 80 4.39 -11.83 4.85
CA LEU A 80 4.52 -10.71 3.91
C LEU A 80 5.80 -9.92 4.22
N PHE A 81 6.55 -9.54 3.18
CA PHE A 81 7.62 -8.56 3.38
C PHE A 81 7.05 -7.17 3.67
N ILE A 82 7.85 -6.33 4.31
CA ILE A 82 7.45 -4.98 4.73
C ILE A 82 8.01 -3.95 3.77
N THR A 83 7.15 -3.01 3.36
CA THR A 83 7.54 -1.80 2.66
C THR A 83 7.15 -0.56 3.44
N GLY A 84 7.53 0.61 2.91
CA GLY A 84 7.07 1.88 3.42
C GLY A 84 7.44 3.04 2.51
N GLY A 85 6.73 4.13 2.68
CA GLY A 85 6.92 5.34 1.91
C GLY A 85 6.12 6.53 2.40
N SER A 86 6.34 7.68 1.79
CA SER A 86 5.71 8.94 2.16
C SER A 86 4.34 9.15 1.53
N ASP A 87 4.01 8.43 0.47
CA ASP A 87 2.86 8.71 -0.41
C ASP A 87 2.86 10.16 -0.96
N TYR A 88 4.08 10.71 -1.21
CA TYR A 88 4.26 12.06 -1.71
C TYR A 88 3.73 12.20 -3.15
N HIS A 89 2.87 13.18 -3.37
CA HIS A 89 2.20 13.41 -4.65
C HIS A 89 2.62 14.69 -5.36
N GLY A 90 3.42 15.56 -4.71
CA GLY A 90 3.78 16.87 -5.25
C GLY A 90 2.60 17.85 -5.37
N ILE A 91 1.52 17.62 -4.63
CA ILE A 91 0.32 18.47 -4.66
C ILE A 91 0.37 19.44 -3.48
N PRO A 92 0.38 20.78 -3.72
CA PRO A 92 0.36 21.74 -2.65
C PRO A 92 -0.81 21.53 -1.66
N GLY A 93 -0.52 21.52 -0.36
CA GLY A 93 -1.50 21.31 0.71
C GLY A 93 -1.92 19.83 0.93
N LYS A 94 -1.28 18.88 0.24
CA LYS A 94 -1.43 17.45 0.52
C LYS A 94 -0.18 16.93 1.23
N ALA A 95 -0.30 16.52 2.48
CA ALA A 95 0.82 15.99 3.27
C ALA A 95 1.33 14.64 2.69
N PRO A 96 2.64 14.38 2.73
CA PRO A 96 3.70 15.29 3.19
C PRO A 96 3.91 16.45 2.21
N ASP A 97 4.28 17.63 2.75
CA ASP A 97 4.38 18.85 1.95
C ASP A 97 5.63 18.88 1.08
N GLN A 98 6.70 18.22 1.50
CA GLN A 98 7.97 18.16 0.78
C GLN A 98 8.44 16.73 0.59
N PHE A 99 9.14 16.48 -0.52
CA PHE A 99 9.84 15.23 -0.73
C PHE A 99 10.96 15.07 0.31
N GLY A 100 10.95 13.94 1.02
CA GLY A 100 11.93 13.65 2.07
C GLY A 100 11.46 13.98 3.50
N ASP A 101 10.27 14.56 3.70
CA ASP A 101 9.70 14.80 5.03
C ASP A 101 9.42 13.49 5.80
N TYR A 102 9.25 12.40 5.09
CA TYR A 102 9.05 11.08 5.66
C TYR A 102 10.03 10.08 5.05
N LEU A 103 10.84 9.48 5.90
CA LEU A 103 11.85 8.50 5.51
C LEU A 103 11.65 7.19 6.25
N VAL A 104 11.91 6.10 5.55
CA VAL A 104 11.92 4.75 6.13
C VAL A 104 13.35 4.22 6.07
N SER A 105 13.87 3.72 7.20
CA SER A 105 15.23 3.17 7.23
C SER A 105 15.31 1.88 6.43
N ALA A 106 16.44 1.65 5.76
CA ALA A 106 16.68 0.43 5.00
C ALA A 106 16.57 -0.85 5.85
N GLU A 107 16.94 -0.78 7.14
CA GLU A 107 16.81 -1.89 8.08
C GLU A 107 15.35 -2.33 8.26
N ASN A 108 14.43 -1.38 8.28
CA ASN A 108 13.01 -1.64 8.47
C ASN A 108 12.33 -2.34 7.28
N VAL A 109 12.95 -2.28 6.10
CA VAL A 109 12.46 -2.83 4.84
C VAL A 109 13.50 -3.73 4.16
N SER A 110 14.40 -4.30 4.95
CA SER A 110 15.58 -5.04 4.47
C SER A 110 15.20 -6.27 3.62
N GLU A 111 14.12 -6.95 3.97
CA GLU A 111 13.62 -8.09 3.20
C GLU A 111 13.20 -7.65 1.79
N PHE A 112 12.42 -6.59 1.68
CA PHE A 112 12.03 -6.02 0.37
C PHE A 112 13.26 -5.61 -0.45
N ILE A 113 14.23 -4.92 0.17
CA ILE A 113 15.47 -4.52 -0.53
C ILE A 113 16.23 -5.74 -1.08
N SER A 114 16.21 -6.87 -0.37
CA SER A 114 16.89 -8.09 -0.80
C SER A 114 16.25 -8.78 -2.01
N LEU A 115 15.04 -8.38 -2.38
CA LEU A 115 14.31 -8.89 -3.56
C LEU A 115 14.60 -8.07 -4.84
N LEU A 116 15.25 -6.90 -4.71
CA LEU A 116 15.63 -6.04 -5.83
C LEU A 116 16.98 -6.40 -6.41
#